data_bd7ff1bb82709996b16ad793162cc2c6
#
_entry.id   bd7ff1bb82709996b16ad793162cc2c6
#
_cell.length_a   1.000
_cell.length_b   1.000
_cell.length_c   1.000
_cell.angle_alpha   90.00
_cell.angle_beta   90.00
_cell.angle_gamma   90.00
#
_symmetry.space_group_name_H-M   'P 1'
#
loop_
_entity.id
_entity.type
_entity.pdbx_description
1 polymer ?
#
loop_
_entity_poly.entity_id
_entity_poly.type
_entity_poly.pdbx_seq_one_letter_code
_entity_poly.pdbx_strand_id
1 'polypeptide(L)'
;MNIFPFKKIFCYLSILILVVFISPAINSHPTHKTFSELAEELLPSVVNISTIQFKLVDEYELDDVPQFKFPPGSPFEDNFRDFYNEHRDGDTPKKRKTTQLGSGFIIGESGYVERQVYIVTNSHQIENAEKIEVIFQDETKLKAELVGKDLKLDIAVLKVITTKKVKALKWGDSSKSKVGDWVLTIGNPYGLGGTVTKGIISAKSRDIGTGPYDNFIQTDAPTNPGSSGGPMINMDGEVIGINTAMFSPSGVSVGIGFAIPSLMAIDVIEQLKKFGKTSRGWLGVRIQLVTEEIAEGFGLDSTEGALVASIENNSPSSRAGVKHGDIILKFNGKNIKSARNFPRIVATTKVGENVQLEIWRDKSIIHLNVLLGELESFENRKKDDSPIQIP
;
A
#
# COMPACT_ATOMS: atom_id res chain seq x y z
N MET A 1 -47.29 -70.00 -30.19
CA MET A 1 -47.84 -68.65 -29.83
C MET A 1 -47.05 -68.17 -28.59
N ASN A 2 -46.00 -67.40 -28.83
CA ASN A 2 -45.04 -67.00 -27.81
C ASN A 2 -45.54 -65.74 -27.13
N ILE A 3 -45.82 -65.78 -25.83
CA ILE A 3 -46.19 -64.67 -24.98
C ILE A 3 -44.87 -64.06 -24.46
N PHE A 4 -44.48 -62.92 -25.01
CA PHE A 4 -43.34 -62.15 -24.53
C PHE A 4 -43.60 -61.64 -23.11
N PRO A 5 -42.60 -61.67 -22.16
CA PRO A 5 -42.84 -61.33 -20.78
C PRO A 5 -42.77 -59.79 -20.58
N PHE A 6 -43.93 -59.18 -20.54
CA PHE A 6 -44.11 -57.73 -20.20
C PHE A 6 -43.54 -57.34 -18.88
N LYS A 7 -43.18 -58.24 -17.96
CA LYS A 7 -42.64 -57.99 -16.65
C LYS A 7 -41.21 -57.45 -16.64
N LYS A 8 -40.37 -57.72 -17.63
CA LYS A 8 -38.99 -57.27 -17.68
C LYS A 8 -38.86 -55.81 -18.15
N ILE A 9 -39.77 -55.36 -19.00
CA ILE A 9 -39.75 -53.97 -19.51
C ILE A 9 -40.13 -52.94 -18.40
N PHE A 10 -41.07 -53.35 -17.52
CA PHE A 10 -41.49 -52.49 -16.42
C PHE A 10 -40.35 -52.27 -15.34
N CYS A 11 -39.52 -53.31 -15.18
CA CYS A 11 -38.39 -53.20 -14.19
C CYS A 11 -37.27 -52.28 -14.70
N TYR A 12 -37.00 -52.28 -16.01
CA TYR A 12 -35.99 -51.35 -16.58
C TYR A 12 -36.49 -49.92 -16.68
N LEU A 13 -37.80 -49.70 -16.89
CA LEU A 13 -38.39 -48.37 -16.90
C LEU A 13 -38.41 -47.75 -15.52
N SER A 14 -38.63 -48.54 -14.45
CA SER A 14 -38.58 -48.08 -13.05
C SER A 14 -37.17 -47.77 -12.60
N ILE A 15 -36.14 -48.48 -13.08
CA ILE A 15 -34.73 -48.17 -12.79
C ILE A 15 -34.28 -46.92 -13.55
N LEU A 16 -34.77 -46.70 -14.79
CA LEU A 16 -34.45 -45.50 -15.57
C LEU A 16 -35.06 -44.25 -14.95
N ILE A 17 -36.28 -44.33 -14.40
CA ILE A 17 -36.94 -43.21 -13.68
C ILE A 17 -36.27 -42.92 -12.34
N LEU A 18 -35.72 -43.94 -11.63
CA LEU A 18 -35.03 -43.73 -10.38
C LEU A 18 -33.64 -43.07 -10.53
N VAL A 19 -32.96 -43.31 -11.68
CA VAL A 19 -31.68 -42.67 -11.99
C VAL A 19 -31.83 -41.20 -12.38
N VAL A 20 -32.98 -40.77 -12.90
CA VAL A 20 -33.26 -39.39 -13.28
C VAL A 20 -33.55 -38.50 -12.03
N PHE A 21 -33.96 -39.09 -10.91
CA PHE A 21 -34.24 -38.34 -9.67
C PHE A 21 -33.07 -38.28 -8.66
N ILE A 22 -31.97 -39.00 -8.90
CA ILE A 22 -30.71 -38.80 -8.19
C ILE A 22 -29.86 -37.85 -9.03
N SER A 23 -30.36 -36.65 -9.30
CA SER A 23 -29.47 -35.55 -9.59
C SER A 23 -28.63 -35.32 -8.32
N PRO A 24 -27.29 -35.51 -8.33
CA PRO A 24 -26.52 -35.08 -7.20
C PRO A 24 -26.85 -33.58 -7.03
N ALA A 25 -27.30 -33.21 -5.84
CA ALA A 25 -27.32 -31.80 -5.48
C ALA A 25 -25.92 -31.28 -5.83
N ILE A 26 -25.85 -30.54 -6.92
CA ILE A 26 -24.63 -29.79 -7.25
C ILE A 26 -24.46 -28.93 -6.02
N ASN A 27 -23.56 -29.35 -5.12
CA ASN A 27 -23.05 -28.48 -4.13
C ASN A 27 -22.49 -27.29 -4.91
N SER A 28 -23.31 -26.25 -5.01
CA SER A 28 -22.82 -24.96 -5.50
C SER A 28 -21.63 -24.64 -4.61
N HIS A 29 -20.44 -24.78 -5.15
CA HIS A 29 -19.29 -24.16 -4.55
C HIS A 29 -19.73 -22.72 -4.20
N PRO A 30 -19.34 -22.19 -3.04
CA PRO A 30 -19.68 -20.82 -2.72
C PRO A 30 -19.28 -19.98 -3.94
N THR A 31 -20.28 -19.49 -4.65
CA THR A 31 -20.06 -18.65 -5.83
C THR A 31 -19.34 -17.43 -5.30
N HIS A 32 -18.08 -17.25 -5.71
CA HIS A 32 -17.38 -16.00 -5.46
C HIS A 32 -18.29 -14.87 -5.88
N LYS A 33 -18.40 -13.84 -5.03
CA LYS A 33 -19.19 -12.66 -5.38
C LYS A 33 -18.75 -12.13 -6.73
N THR A 34 -19.71 -11.65 -7.50
CA THR A 34 -19.41 -10.94 -8.74
C THR A 34 -18.70 -9.62 -8.45
N PHE A 35 -18.03 -9.05 -9.43
CA PHE A 35 -17.42 -7.73 -9.28
C PHE A 35 -18.45 -6.64 -8.92
N SER A 36 -19.67 -6.73 -9.43
CA SER A 36 -20.75 -5.80 -9.10
C SER A 36 -21.21 -5.91 -7.65
N GLU A 37 -21.39 -7.12 -7.14
CA GLU A 37 -21.76 -7.36 -5.74
C GLU A 37 -20.66 -6.87 -4.78
N LEU A 38 -19.39 -7.11 -5.11
CA LEU A 38 -18.26 -6.58 -4.33
C LEU A 38 -18.22 -5.05 -4.37
N ALA A 39 -18.42 -4.45 -5.54
CA ALA A 39 -18.45 -2.99 -5.68
C ALA A 39 -19.57 -2.37 -4.84
N GLU A 40 -20.79 -2.89 -4.94
CA GLU A 40 -21.93 -2.40 -4.16
C GLU A 40 -21.68 -2.49 -2.65
N GLU A 41 -21.10 -3.58 -2.19
CA GLU A 41 -20.82 -3.80 -0.77
C GLU A 41 -19.70 -2.89 -0.23
N LEU A 42 -18.66 -2.63 -1.02
CA LEU A 42 -17.39 -2.04 -0.54
C LEU A 42 -17.27 -0.54 -0.82
N LEU A 43 -17.91 -0.03 -1.87
CA LEU A 43 -17.91 1.39 -2.21
C LEU A 43 -18.26 2.31 -1.03
N PRO A 44 -19.28 2.01 -0.17
CA PRO A 44 -19.62 2.88 0.96
C PRO A 44 -18.50 3.00 2.02
N SER A 45 -17.51 2.11 1.98
CA SER A 45 -16.36 2.13 2.90
C SER A 45 -15.16 2.87 2.34
N VAL A 46 -15.22 3.32 1.07
CA VAL A 46 -14.17 4.11 0.43
C VAL A 46 -14.59 5.57 0.40
N VAL A 47 -13.68 6.45 0.75
CA VAL A 47 -13.91 7.87 0.91
C VAL A 47 -12.95 8.67 0.04
N ASN A 48 -13.33 9.91 -0.26
CA ASN A 48 -12.45 10.87 -0.91
C ASN A 48 -11.71 11.67 0.16
N ILE A 49 -10.43 11.91 -0.09
CA ILE A 49 -9.59 12.79 0.72
C ILE A 49 -9.37 14.07 -0.05
N SER A 50 -9.82 15.19 0.50
CA SER A 50 -9.59 16.52 -0.05
C SER A 50 -8.67 17.28 0.89
N THR A 51 -7.57 17.79 0.38
CA THR A 51 -6.62 18.58 1.16
C THR A 51 -6.45 19.96 0.57
N ILE A 52 -6.34 20.95 1.45
CA ILE A 52 -6.07 22.33 1.09
C ILE A 52 -4.65 22.66 1.51
N GLN A 53 -3.86 23.13 0.56
CA GLN A 53 -2.50 23.62 0.75
C GLN A 53 -2.42 25.07 0.29
N PHE A 54 -1.58 25.88 0.94
CA PHE A 54 -1.25 27.23 0.46
C PHE A 54 0.21 27.25 0.04
N LYS A 55 0.44 27.42 -1.28
CA LYS A 55 1.78 27.62 -1.82
C LYS A 55 2.02 29.12 -2.00
N LEU A 56 3.19 29.60 -1.60
CA LEU A 56 3.71 30.88 -2.06
C LEU A 56 4.11 30.67 -3.53
N VAL A 57 3.54 31.44 -4.42
CA VAL A 57 3.86 31.37 -5.87
C VAL A 57 4.78 32.54 -6.18
N ASP A 58 6.00 32.26 -6.61
CA ASP A 58 6.85 33.25 -7.26
C ASP A 58 6.31 33.54 -8.65
N GLU A 59 6.40 34.81 -9.06
CA GLU A 59 5.75 35.42 -10.25
C GLU A 59 6.11 34.74 -11.60
N TYR A 60 7.06 33.80 -11.62
CA TYR A 60 7.62 33.19 -12.84
C TYR A 60 7.05 31.79 -13.20
N GLU A 61 6.20 31.19 -12.38
CA GLU A 61 5.65 29.83 -12.65
C GLU A 61 4.27 29.83 -13.32
N LEU A 62 3.80 30.95 -13.86
CA LEU A 62 2.43 31.09 -14.36
C LEU A 62 2.21 30.54 -15.79
N ASP A 63 3.27 30.18 -16.53
CA ASP A 63 3.15 29.86 -17.96
C ASP A 63 3.09 28.37 -18.33
N ASP A 64 3.27 27.44 -17.40
CA ASP A 64 3.43 26.00 -17.72
C ASP A 64 2.28 25.09 -17.21
N VAL A 65 1.07 25.60 -17.08
CA VAL A 65 -0.08 24.74 -16.72
C VAL A 65 -0.74 24.21 -17.99
N PRO A 66 -0.79 22.86 -18.21
CA PRO A 66 -1.48 22.30 -19.36
C PRO A 66 -2.96 22.71 -19.35
N GLN A 67 -3.37 23.50 -20.33
CA GLN A 67 -4.78 23.85 -20.51
C GLN A 67 -5.52 22.65 -21.11
N PHE A 68 -6.17 21.86 -20.26
CA PHE A 68 -7.18 20.92 -20.73
C PHE A 68 -8.38 21.69 -21.26
N LYS A 69 -8.57 21.70 -22.59
CA LYS A 69 -9.77 22.25 -23.22
C LYS A 69 -10.81 21.16 -23.32
N PHE A 70 -11.84 21.24 -22.48
CA PHE A 70 -13.03 20.42 -22.65
C PHE A 70 -13.92 20.96 -23.80
N PRO A 71 -14.65 20.08 -24.51
CA PRO A 71 -15.66 20.55 -25.46
C PRO A 71 -16.70 21.41 -24.72
N PRO A 72 -17.17 22.54 -25.35
CA PRO A 72 -18.20 23.39 -24.76
C PRO A 72 -19.46 22.60 -24.39
N GLY A 73 -19.97 22.78 -23.16
CA GLY A 73 -21.15 22.07 -22.66
C GLY A 73 -20.88 20.72 -22.01
N SER A 74 -19.63 20.36 -21.74
CA SER A 74 -19.29 19.19 -20.95
C SER A 74 -19.76 19.36 -19.49
N PRO A 75 -20.42 18.34 -18.87
CA PRO A 75 -20.78 18.39 -17.44
C PRO A 75 -19.57 18.58 -16.51
N PHE A 76 -18.37 18.38 -17.05
CA PHE A 76 -17.09 18.51 -16.33
C PHE A 76 -16.51 19.93 -16.41
N GLU A 77 -16.99 20.77 -17.36
CA GLU A 77 -16.50 22.13 -17.57
C GLU A 77 -16.77 23.02 -16.34
N ASP A 78 -17.96 22.92 -15.74
CA ASP A 78 -18.37 23.76 -14.61
C ASP A 78 -17.62 23.36 -13.32
N ASN A 79 -17.52 22.07 -13.01
CA ASN A 79 -16.78 21.59 -11.85
C ASN A 79 -15.27 21.85 -11.96
N PHE A 80 -14.74 21.81 -13.19
CA PHE A 80 -13.34 22.08 -13.44
C PHE A 80 -13.03 23.57 -13.53
N ARG A 81 -13.98 24.37 -14.03
CA ARG A 81 -13.89 25.83 -14.11
C ARG A 81 -13.96 26.47 -12.73
N ASP A 82 -14.83 26.01 -11.85
CA ASP A 82 -14.88 26.48 -10.46
C ASP A 82 -13.61 26.11 -9.70
N PHE A 83 -13.04 24.93 -9.98
CA PHE A 83 -11.72 24.51 -9.47
C PHE A 83 -10.58 25.44 -9.98
N TYR A 84 -10.67 25.96 -11.22
CA TYR A 84 -9.65 26.81 -11.84
C TYR A 84 -9.89 28.32 -11.68
N ASN A 85 -11.15 28.78 -11.64
CA ASN A 85 -11.50 30.20 -11.68
C ASN A 85 -11.53 30.92 -10.33
N GLU A 86 -11.59 30.21 -9.19
CA GLU A 86 -11.44 30.84 -7.86
C GLU A 86 -10.06 31.51 -7.66
N HIS A 87 -9.19 31.52 -8.66
CA HIS A 87 -7.77 31.83 -8.52
C HIS A 87 -7.28 32.99 -9.40
N ARG A 88 -8.15 33.82 -9.96
CA ARG A 88 -7.78 34.79 -10.99
C ARG A 88 -7.84 36.29 -10.64
N ASP A 89 -7.97 36.69 -9.40
CA ASP A 89 -7.99 38.12 -9.04
C ASP A 89 -6.84 38.61 -8.18
N GLY A 90 -6.06 39.56 -8.76
CA GLY A 90 -5.45 40.80 -8.20
C GLY A 90 -4.26 40.70 -7.25
N ASP A 91 -3.17 41.31 -7.66
CA ASP A 91 -2.06 42.02 -6.97
C ASP A 91 -1.85 41.82 -5.45
N THR A 92 -0.97 40.88 -5.10
CA THR A 92 -0.03 40.79 -3.96
C THR A 92 0.64 39.41 -4.01
N PRO A 93 1.79 39.10 -3.38
CA PRO A 93 2.34 37.74 -3.34
C PRO A 93 1.33 36.83 -2.64
N LYS A 94 0.47 36.21 -3.43
CA LYS A 94 -0.70 35.48 -2.95
C LYS A 94 -0.32 34.06 -2.63
N LYS A 95 -0.64 33.66 -1.42
CA LYS A 95 -0.76 32.23 -1.09
C LYS A 95 -1.79 31.60 -2.02
N ARG A 96 -1.35 30.86 -3.01
CA ARG A 96 -2.24 30.13 -3.90
C ARG A 96 -2.81 28.94 -3.13
N LYS A 97 -4.14 28.91 -2.99
CA LYS A 97 -4.86 27.75 -2.45
C LYS A 97 -4.84 26.67 -3.51
N THR A 98 -4.23 25.54 -3.20
CA THR A 98 -4.25 24.34 -4.06
C THR A 98 -5.03 23.26 -3.35
N THR A 99 -5.98 22.63 -4.05
CA THR A 99 -6.72 21.48 -3.55
C THR A 99 -6.16 20.23 -4.19
N GLN A 100 -5.77 19.25 -3.39
CA GLN A 100 -5.36 17.93 -3.85
C GLN A 100 -6.46 16.93 -3.49
N LEU A 101 -6.76 16.02 -4.42
CA LEU A 101 -7.76 14.98 -4.25
C LEU A 101 -7.09 13.61 -4.23
N GLY A 102 -7.50 12.77 -3.31
CA GLY A 102 -7.05 11.40 -3.15
C GLY A 102 -8.17 10.50 -2.67
N SER A 103 -7.84 9.26 -2.42
CA SER A 103 -8.74 8.25 -1.88
C SER A 103 -8.30 7.82 -0.50
N GLY A 104 -9.22 7.23 0.24
CA GLY A 104 -8.98 6.55 1.49
C GLY A 104 -10.05 5.51 1.73
N PHE A 105 -9.89 4.70 2.75
CA PHE A 105 -10.89 3.72 3.13
C PHE A 105 -10.95 3.53 4.64
N ILE A 106 -12.14 3.13 5.12
CA ILE A 106 -12.44 2.96 6.52
C ILE A 106 -11.85 1.64 7.01
N ILE A 107 -11.06 1.69 8.09
CA ILE A 107 -10.41 0.52 8.69
C ILE A 107 -10.93 0.16 10.08
N GLY A 108 -11.75 1.00 10.68
CA GLY A 108 -12.33 0.75 12.00
C GLY A 108 -13.15 1.93 12.50
N GLU A 109 -13.96 1.66 13.52
CA GLU A 109 -14.71 2.64 14.27
C GLU A 109 -14.67 2.32 15.76
N SER A 110 -14.86 3.35 16.61
CA SER A 110 -15.07 3.22 18.04
C SER A 110 -16.10 4.24 18.53
N GLY A 111 -16.78 3.94 19.64
CA GLY A 111 -17.86 4.78 20.19
C GLY A 111 -19.27 4.32 19.76
N TYR A 112 -20.30 4.73 20.54
CA TYR A 112 -21.70 4.31 20.32
C TYR A 112 -22.57 5.40 19.68
N VAL A 113 -22.44 6.64 20.14
CA VAL A 113 -23.22 7.79 19.65
C VAL A 113 -22.36 8.65 18.74
N GLU A 114 -21.28 9.17 19.27
CA GLU A 114 -20.21 9.80 18.48
C GLU A 114 -19.15 8.77 18.16
N ARG A 115 -19.02 8.41 16.88
CA ARG A 115 -18.11 7.40 16.40
C ARG A 115 -16.81 8.06 15.95
N GLN A 116 -15.71 7.56 16.44
CA GLN A 116 -14.39 7.86 15.88
C GLN A 116 -14.12 6.86 14.76
N VAL A 117 -14.09 7.34 13.55
CA VAL A 117 -13.85 6.52 12.35
C VAL A 117 -12.41 6.73 11.91
N TYR A 118 -11.68 5.61 11.79
CA TYR A 118 -10.31 5.60 11.32
C TYR A 118 -10.25 5.29 9.82
N ILE A 119 -9.46 6.07 9.11
CA ILE A 119 -9.33 6.03 7.65
C ILE A 119 -7.86 5.94 7.29
N VAL A 120 -7.53 5.06 6.36
CA VAL A 120 -6.19 4.96 5.77
C VAL A 120 -6.17 5.68 4.44
N THR A 121 -5.07 6.37 4.17
CA THR A 121 -4.73 6.99 2.90
C THR A 121 -3.20 7.00 2.73
N ASN A 122 -2.69 7.51 1.61
CA ASN A 122 -1.25 7.74 1.46
C ASN A 122 -0.80 9.02 2.18
N SER A 123 0.45 9.03 2.68
CA SER A 123 1.01 10.18 3.37
C SER A 123 1.25 11.37 2.43
N HIS A 124 1.61 11.12 1.17
CA HIS A 124 1.79 12.17 0.18
C HIS A 124 0.50 12.92 -0.14
N GLN A 125 -0.69 12.31 0.05
CA GLN A 125 -1.99 12.96 -0.15
C GLN A 125 -2.28 14.06 0.86
N ILE A 126 -1.65 13.97 2.03
CA ILE A 126 -1.86 14.91 3.15
C ILE A 126 -0.63 15.73 3.47
N GLU A 127 0.41 15.64 2.63
CA GLU A 127 1.64 16.39 2.83
C GLU A 127 1.38 17.88 2.70
N ASN A 128 1.90 18.66 3.66
CA ASN A 128 1.71 20.12 3.74
C ASN A 128 0.23 20.58 3.74
N ALA A 129 -0.72 19.70 4.07
CA ALA A 129 -2.12 20.06 4.16
C ALA A 129 -2.40 20.91 5.40
N GLU A 130 -2.95 22.11 5.24
CA GLU A 130 -3.48 22.91 6.34
C GLU A 130 -4.88 22.44 6.79
N LYS A 131 -5.63 21.87 5.86
CA LYS A 131 -6.94 21.31 6.12
C LYS A 131 -7.10 19.98 5.39
N ILE A 132 -7.63 19.00 6.10
CA ILE A 132 -7.98 17.68 5.54
C ILE A 132 -9.47 17.48 5.71
N GLU A 133 -10.16 17.16 4.63
CA GLU A 133 -11.58 16.80 4.61
C GLU A 133 -11.75 15.39 4.05
N VAL A 134 -12.60 14.63 4.71
CA VAL A 134 -13.06 13.31 4.24
C VAL A 134 -14.47 13.48 3.69
N ILE A 135 -14.66 13.04 2.45
CA ILE A 135 -15.93 13.12 1.74
C ILE A 135 -16.45 11.69 1.53
N PHE A 136 -17.60 11.39 2.10
CA PHE A 136 -18.24 10.09 1.97
C PHE A 136 -19.01 9.98 0.64
N GLN A 137 -19.46 8.77 0.29
CA GLN A 137 -20.23 8.49 -0.92
C GLN A 137 -21.53 9.32 -1.04
N ASP A 138 -22.15 9.69 0.08
CA ASP A 138 -23.34 10.52 0.16
C ASP A 138 -23.03 12.02 0.23
N GLU A 139 -21.82 12.40 -0.22
CA GLU A 139 -21.31 13.79 -0.26
C GLU A 139 -21.16 14.46 1.12
N THR A 140 -21.35 13.73 2.23
CA THR A 140 -21.08 14.26 3.57
C THR A 140 -19.60 14.56 3.72
N LYS A 141 -19.26 15.81 4.04
CA LYS A 141 -17.90 16.30 4.25
C LYS A 141 -17.65 16.43 5.75
N LEU A 142 -16.59 15.82 6.23
CA LEU A 142 -16.16 15.89 7.62
C LEU A 142 -14.70 16.34 7.68
N LYS A 143 -14.39 17.24 8.63
CA LYS A 143 -13.01 17.59 8.94
C LYS A 143 -12.31 16.38 9.53
N ALA A 144 -11.15 16.05 9.01
CA ALA A 144 -10.32 14.97 9.53
C ALA A 144 -9.14 15.50 10.36
N GLU A 145 -8.77 14.70 11.36
CA GLU A 145 -7.57 14.88 12.16
C GLU A 145 -6.54 13.83 11.74
N LEU A 146 -5.28 14.24 11.63
CA LEU A 146 -4.16 13.32 11.42
C LEU A 146 -3.87 12.59 12.73
N VAL A 147 -4.00 11.27 12.72
CA VAL A 147 -3.59 10.40 13.85
C VAL A 147 -2.09 10.17 13.81
N GLY A 148 -1.55 9.88 12.63
CA GLY A 148 -0.13 9.70 12.39
C GLY A 148 0.15 9.40 10.94
N LYS A 149 1.41 9.57 10.53
CA LYS A 149 1.86 9.27 9.18
C LYS A 149 3.23 8.60 9.19
N ASP A 150 3.46 7.79 8.16
CA ASP A 150 4.71 7.12 7.87
C ASP A 150 5.15 7.47 6.45
N LEU A 151 6.20 8.27 6.34
CA LEU A 151 6.71 8.73 5.05
C LEU A 151 7.46 7.63 4.29
N LYS A 152 7.98 6.61 5.00
CA LYS A 152 8.82 5.56 4.40
C LYS A 152 8.00 4.48 3.69
N LEU A 153 6.76 4.26 4.13
CA LEU A 153 5.79 3.38 3.46
C LEU A 153 4.64 4.17 2.83
N ASP A 154 4.71 5.50 2.86
CA ASP A 154 3.69 6.37 2.29
C ASP A 154 2.27 6.07 2.81
N ILE A 155 2.12 5.93 4.13
CA ILE A 155 0.84 5.64 4.80
C ILE A 155 0.49 6.75 5.77
N ALA A 156 -0.77 7.17 5.80
CA ALA A 156 -1.33 8.04 6.81
C ALA A 156 -2.63 7.45 7.38
N VAL A 157 -2.84 7.68 8.67
CA VAL A 157 -4.09 7.35 9.37
C VAL A 157 -4.76 8.64 9.78
N LEU A 158 -6.00 8.81 9.34
CA LEU A 158 -6.87 9.92 9.66
C LEU A 158 -7.98 9.46 10.59
N LYS A 159 -8.53 10.41 11.34
CA LYS A 159 -9.69 10.22 12.20
C LYS A 159 -10.75 11.28 11.90
N VAL A 160 -11.99 10.85 11.78
CA VAL A 160 -13.17 11.73 11.75
C VAL A 160 -14.15 11.35 12.86
N ILE A 161 -14.96 12.31 13.29
CA ILE A 161 -16.04 12.10 14.25
C ILE A 161 -17.36 12.21 13.51
N THR A 162 -18.23 11.20 13.66
CA THR A 162 -19.54 11.17 13.00
C THR A 162 -20.57 10.40 13.82
N THR A 163 -21.84 10.71 13.62
CA THR A 163 -22.96 9.91 14.13
C THR A 163 -23.41 8.82 13.15
N LYS A 164 -22.88 8.84 11.92
CA LYS A 164 -23.20 7.85 10.90
C LYS A 164 -22.66 6.48 11.26
N LYS A 165 -23.45 5.46 10.97
CA LYS A 165 -22.98 4.07 10.98
C LYS A 165 -22.17 3.84 9.71
N VAL A 166 -20.92 3.44 9.86
CA VAL A 166 -20.00 3.12 8.75
C VAL A 166 -19.58 1.66 8.82
N LYS A 167 -19.09 1.14 7.72
CA LYS A 167 -18.55 -0.22 7.63
C LYS A 167 -17.06 -0.14 7.37
N ALA A 168 -16.25 -0.77 8.21
CA ALA A 168 -14.83 -0.94 7.96
C ALA A 168 -14.58 -2.07 6.95
N LEU A 169 -13.59 -1.89 6.08
CA LEU A 169 -13.09 -2.95 5.23
C LEU A 169 -12.29 -3.96 6.05
N LYS A 170 -12.32 -5.20 5.62
CA LYS A 170 -11.53 -6.28 6.23
C LYS A 170 -10.17 -6.38 5.55
N TRP A 171 -9.14 -6.62 6.34
CA TRP A 171 -7.82 -6.90 5.83
C TRP A 171 -7.71 -8.36 5.37
N GLY A 172 -7.14 -8.56 4.20
CA GLY A 172 -6.73 -9.86 3.66
C GLY A 172 -5.22 -10.06 3.80
N ASP A 173 -4.80 -11.30 3.67
CA ASP A 173 -3.39 -11.71 3.72
C ASP A 173 -2.76 -11.63 2.33
N SER A 174 -2.02 -10.55 2.05
CA SER A 174 -1.35 -10.32 0.77
C SER A 174 -0.25 -11.35 0.45
N SER A 175 0.22 -12.16 1.42
CA SER A 175 1.19 -13.24 1.15
C SER A 175 0.58 -14.38 0.36
N LYS A 176 -0.71 -14.65 0.57
CA LYS A 176 -1.47 -15.70 -0.10
C LYS A 176 -1.84 -15.36 -1.54
N SER A 177 -1.90 -14.08 -1.87
CA SER A 177 -2.21 -13.62 -3.22
C SER A 177 -1.14 -14.06 -4.22
N LYS A 178 -1.55 -14.42 -5.43
CA LYS A 178 -0.68 -14.94 -6.50
C LYS A 178 -0.77 -14.05 -7.73
N VAL A 179 0.27 -14.09 -8.56
CA VAL A 179 0.22 -13.51 -9.90
C VAL A 179 -0.88 -14.21 -10.71
N GLY A 180 -1.73 -13.41 -11.36
CA GLY A 180 -2.92 -13.87 -12.07
C GLY A 180 -4.23 -13.79 -11.27
N ASP A 181 -4.17 -13.60 -9.94
CA ASP A 181 -5.39 -13.42 -9.15
C ASP A 181 -6.11 -12.12 -9.53
N TRP A 182 -7.45 -12.19 -9.63
CA TRP A 182 -8.29 -11.03 -9.86
C TRP A 182 -8.25 -10.06 -8.69
N VAL A 183 -8.21 -8.78 -9.00
CA VAL A 183 -8.30 -7.70 -8.03
C VAL A 183 -9.24 -6.59 -8.51
N LEU A 184 -9.86 -5.91 -7.54
CA LEU A 184 -10.53 -4.64 -7.72
C LEU A 184 -9.68 -3.53 -7.11
N THR A 185 -9.59 -2.39 -7.76
CA THR A 185 -9.13 -1.16 -7.12
C THR A 185 -10.30 -0.19 -7.02
N ILE A 186 -10.47 0.41 -5.85
CA ILE A 186 -11.53 1.37 -5.59
C ILE A 186 -10.89 2.69 -5.19
N GLY A 187 -11.36 3.77 -5.79
CA GLY A 187 -10.83 5.10 -5.51
C GLY A 187 -11.72 6.20 -6.05
N ASN A 188 -11.22 7.42 -6.03
CA ASN A 188 -11.91 8.59 -6.57
C ASN A 188 -11.02 9.36 -7.55
N PRO A 189 -10.71 8.77 -8.71
CA PRO A 189 -9.92 9.46 -9.71
C PRO A 189 -10.60 10.77 -10.12
N TYR A 190 -9.80 11.84 -10.16
CA TYR A 190 -10.23 13.19 -10.55
C TYR A 190 -11.40 13.79 -9.74
N GLY A 191 -11.74 13.22 -8.58
CA GLY A 191 -12.87 13.70 -7.77
C GLY A 191 -14.26 13.41 -8.35
N LEU A 192 -14.38 12.47 -9.30
CA LEU A 192 -15.63 12.16 -10.01
C LEU A 192 -16.60 11.25 -9.22
N GLY A 193 -16.28 10.94 -7.97
CA GLY A 193 -17.01 9.97 -7.17
C GLY A 193 -16.35 8.59 -7.17
N GLY A 194 -16.88 7.67 -6.38
CA GLY A 194 -16.32 6.32 -6.23
C GLY A 194 -16.22 5.58 -7.57
N THR A 195 -15.01 5.22 -7.95
CA THR A 195 -14.71 4.51 -9.19
C THR A 195 -14.13 3.14 -8.85
N VAL A 196 -14.64 2.10 -9.50
CA VAL A 196 -14.15 0.73 -9.37
C VAL A 196 -13.50 0.31 -10.68
N THR A 197 -12.28 -0.16 -10.62
CA THR A 197 -11.58 -0.78 -11.75
C THR A 197 -11.18 -2.21 -11.39
N LYS A 198 -11.03 -3.07 -12.39
CA LYS A 198 -10.62 -4.47 -12.21
C LYS A 198 -9.39 -4.80 -13.03
N GLY A 199 -8.63 -5.73 -12.55
CA GLY A 199 -7.46 -6.28 -13.22
C GLY A 199 -6.95 -7.50 -12.47
N ILE A 200 -5.69 -7.85 -12.69
CA ILE A 200 -5.03 -8.96 -12.02
C ILE A 200 -3.79 -8.47 -11.27
N ILE A 201 -3.28 -9.30 -10.39
CA ILE A 201 -1.92 -9.13 -9.88
C ILE A 201 -0.96 -9.50 -11.00
N SER A 202 -0.27 -8.51 -11.57
CA SER A 202 0.68 -8.69 -12.66
C SER A 202 2.05 -9.15 -12.16
N ALA A 203 2.45 -8.70 -10.97
CA ALA A 203 3.70 -9.12 -10.30
C ALA A 203 3.65 -8.83 -8.80
N LYS A 204 4.58 -9.43 -8.06
CA LYS A 204 4.76 -9.18 -6.62
C LYS A 204 6.20 -8.78 -6.33
N SER A 205 6.41 -8.17 -5.18
CA SER A 205 7.73 -7.77 -4.68
C SER A 205 8.49 -6.84 -5.65
N ARG A 206 7.75 -5.91 -6.29
CA ARG A 206 8.36 -4.90 -7.15
C ARG A 206 9.07 -3.84 -6.32
N ASP A 207 10.31 -3.61 -6.70
CA ASP A 207 11.12 -2.47 -6.30
C ASP A 207 11.05 -1.45 -7.43
N ILE A 208 10.56 -0.26 -7.17
CA ILE A 208 10.37 0.83 -8.14
C ILE A 208 11.26 2.04 -7.83
N GLY A 209 12.14 1.91 -6.84
CA GLY A 209 13.13 2.92 -6.48
C GLY A 209 12.57 4.10 -5.69
N THR A 210 11.42 3.93 -5.03
CA THR A 210 10.80 4.99 -4.20
C THR A 210 11.33 4.99 -2.76
N GLY A 211 11.88 3.87 -2.30
CA GLY A 211 12.42 3.79 -0.95
C GLY A 211 13.04 2.45 -0.58
N PRO A 212 13.67 2.37 0.61
CA PRO A 212 14.37 1.18 1.05
C PRO A 212 13.45 0.01 1.42
N TYR A 213 12.14 0.24 1.44
CA TYR A 213 11.14 -0.75 1.82
C TYR A 213 10.25 -1.17 0.64
N ASP A 214 10.62 -0.82 -0.58
CA ASP A 214 9.87 -1.17 -1.78
C ASP A 214 9.58 -2.67 -1.85
N ASN A 215 8.31 -3.02 -1.99
CA ASN A 215 7.83 -4.40 -2.10
C ASN A 215 6.41 -4.43 -2.66
N PHE A 216 6.17 -3.68 -3.71
CA PHE A 216 4.82 -3.44 -4.21
C PHE A 216 4.19 -4.67 -4.88
N ILE A 217 2.87 -4.74 -4.79
CA ILE A 217 2.03 -5.54 -5.68
C ILE A 217 1.82 -4.71 -6.95
N GLN A 218 2.16 -5.27 -8.11
CA GLN A 218 1.85 -4.65 -9.40
C GLN A 218 0.53 -5.18 -9.93
N THR A 219 -0.30 -4.31 -10.48
CA THR A 219 -1.58 -4.66 -11.14
C THR A 219 -1.74 -3.94 -12.46
N ASP A 220 -2.51 -4.53 -13.37
CA ASP A 220 -2.98 -3.91 -14.61
C ASP A 220 -4.36 -3.25 -14.46
N ALA A 221 -5.00 -3.35 -13.28
CA ALA A 221 -6.20 -2.59 -12.98
C ALA A 221 -5.90 -1.09 -13.19
N PRO A 222 -6.67 -0.37 -14.03
CA PRO A 222 -6.44 1.04 -14.28
C PRO A 222 -6.46 1.85 -12.98
N THR A 223 -5.34 2.51 -12.69
CA THR A 223 -5.18 3.46 -11.59
C THR A 223 -4.86 4.83 -12.20
N ASN A 224 -5.53 5.88 -11.75
CA ASN A 224 -5.36 7.24 -12.24
C ASN A 224 -5.12 8.19 -11.07
N PRO A 225 -4.64 9.44 -11.32
CA PRO A 225 -4.52 10.45 -10.27
C PRO A 225 -5.79 10.58 -9.44
N GLY A 226 -5.66 10.52 -8.12
CA GLY A 226 -6.78 10.46 -7.17
C GLY A 226 -7.17 9.05 -6.71
N SER A 227 -6.70 7.98 -7.36
CA SER A 227 -6.89 6.60 -6.87
C SER A 227 -5.95 6.23 -5.71
N SER A 228 -4.86 6.98 -5.53
CA SER A 228 -3.88 6.75 -4.46
C SER A 228 -4.53 6.87 -3.08
N GLY A 229 -4.19 5.96 -2.18
CA GLY A 229 -4.80 5.80 -0.86
C GLY A 229 -6.02 4.89 -0.83
N GLY A 230 -6.61 4.56 -1.98
CA GLY A 230 -7.72 3.62 -2.08
C GLY A 230 -7.30 2.15 -1.92
N PRO A 231 -8.23 1.24 -1.60
CA PRO A 231 -7.93 -0.17 -1.40
C PRO A 231 -7.76 -0.93 -2.71
N MET A 232 -6.85 -1.93 -2.70
CA MET A 232 -6.82 -3.05 -3.63
C MET A 232 -7.47 -4.25 -2.95
N ILE A 233 -8.50 -4.81 -3.57
CA ILE A 233 -9.40 -5.81 -3.00
C ILE A 233 -9.25 -7.14 -3.74
N ASN A 234 -9.23 -8.26 -3.01
CA ASN A 234 -9.33 -9.62 -3.58
C ASN A 234 -10.80 -10.01 -3.84
N MET A 235 -11.04 -11.19 -4.42
CA MET A 235 -12.38 -11.69 -4.72
C MET A 235 -13.19 -12.11 -3.49
N ASP A 236 -12.59 -12.15 -2.30
CA ASP A 236 -13.26 -12.38 -1.02
C ASP A 236 -13.74 -11.07 -0.38
N GLY A 237 -13.49 -9.91 -1.02
CA GLY A 237 -13.83 -8.58 -0.52
C GLY A 237 -12.88 -8.06 0.55
N GLU A 238 -11.65 -8.55 0.58
CA GLU A 238 -10.64 -8.18 1.57
C GLU A 238 -9.56 -7.28 0.96
N VAL A 239 -9.07 -6.32 1.75
CA VAL A 239 -7.99 -5.41 1.34
C VAL A 239 -6.66 -6.15 1.37
N ILE A 240 -6.06 -6.37 0.21
CA ILE A 240 -4.72 -6.96 0.07
C ILE A 240 -3.64 -5.93 -0.21
N GLY A 241 -4.02 -4.67 -0.47
CA GLY A 241 -3.05 -3.59 -0.69
C GLY A 241 -3.68 -2.20 -0.65
N ILE A 242 -2.82 -1.18 -0.62
CA ILE A 242 -3.18 0.24 -0.70
C ILE A 242 -2.60 0.77 -2.00
N ASN A 243 -3.46 1.22 -2.93
CA ASN A 243 -3.01 1.82 -4.19
C ASN A 243 -2.18 3.06 -3.88
N THR A 244 -1.00 3.17 -4.47
CA THR A 244 -0.04 4.23 -4.09
C THR A 244 0.53 4.94 -5.30
N ALA A 245 1.02 4.21 -6.28
CA ALA A 245 1.73 4.75 -7.43
C ALA A 245 1.28 4.09 -8.73
N MET A 246 1.59 4.75 -9.85
CA MET A 246 1.48 4.17 -11.18
C MET A 246 2.68 4.58 -12.02
N PHE A 247 3.07 3.73 -12.94
CA PHE A 247 3.98 4.14 -14.01
C PHE A 247 3.15 4.77 -15.14
N SER A 248 3.46 6.02 -15.48
CA SER A 248 2.71 6.76 -16.48
C SER A 248 3.60 7.78 -17.20
N PRO A 249 3.98 7.51 -18.45
CA PRO A 249 4.73 8.47 -19.26
C PRO A 249 3.92 9.71 -19.66
N SER A 250 2.59 9.59 -19.70
CA SER A 250 1.67 10.63 -20.19
C SER A 250 0.72 11.19 -19.14
N GLY A 251 0.88 10.79 -17.85
CA GLY A 251 -0.03 11.19 -16.78
C GLY A 251 -1.32 10.36 -16.65
N VAL A 252 -1.58 9.44 -17.59
CA VAL A 252 -2.74 8.52 -17.55
C VAL A 252 -2.30 7.07 -17.38
N SER A 253 -3.19 6.22 -16.90
CA SER A 253 -2.89 4.80 -16.68
C SER A 253 -2.55 4.08 -17.98
N VAL A 254 -1.43 3.35 -17.95
CA VAL A 254 -1.01 2.43 -19.03
C VAL A 254 -1.08 0.96 -18.58
N GLY A 255 -1.84 0.66 -17.51
CA GLY A 255 -1.97 -0.69 -16.98
C GLY A 255 -0.77 -1.12 -16.11
N ILE A 256 -0.09 -0.18 -15.48
CA ILE A 256 1.01 -0.46 -14.54
C ILE A 256 0.77 0.33 -13.26
N GLY A 257 0.01 -0.25 -12.35
CA GLY A 257 -0.27 0.29 -11.01
C GLY A 257 0.49 -0.48 -9.93
N PHE A 258 0.72 0.18 -8.81
CA PHE A 258 1.46 -0.36 -7.66
C PHE A 258 0.68 -0.13 -6.37
N ALA A 259 0.60 -1.17 -5.54
CA ALA A 259 -0.02 -1.10 -4.22
C ALA A 259 0.92 -1.60 -3.12
N ILE A 260 0.87 -0.94 -1.96
CA ILE A 260 1.55 -1.37 -0.75
C ILE A 260 0.84 -2.63 -0.24
N PRO A 261 1.53 -3.77 -0.03
CA PRO A 261 0.90 -4.99 0.46
C PRO A 261 0.29 -4.83 1.85
N SER A 262 -0.88 -5.44 2.08
CA SER A 262 -1.60 -5.36 3.36
C SER A 262 -0.75 -5.75 4.57
N LEU A 263 0.05 -6.82 4.46
CA LEU A 263 0.91 -7.25 5.56
C LEU A 263 1.98 -6.24 5.96
N MET A 264 2.42 -5.39 5.03
CA MET A 264 3.33 -4.29 5.37
C MET A 264 2.57 -3.11 5.98
N ALA A 265 1.36 -2.86 5.50
CA ALA A 265 0.56 -1.73 5.92
C ALA A 265 -0.02 -1.90 7.33
N ILE A 266 -0.51 -3.09 7.67
CA ILE A 266 -1.21 -3.36 8.93
C ILE A 266 -0.35 -3.00 10.15
N ASP A 267 0.90 -3.47 10.20
CA ASP A 267 1.80 -3.21 11.33
C ASP A 267 2.08 -1.71 11.51
N VAL A 268 2.25 -0.99 10.42
CA VAL A 268 2.45 0.46 10.44
C VAL A 268 1.18 1.17 10.89
N ILE A 269 0.02 0.81 10.37
CA ILE A 269 -1.27 1.40 10.72
C ILE A 269 -1.59 1.21 12.20
N GLU A 270 -1.37 0.03 12.76
CA GLU A 270 -1.60 -0.24 14.18
C GLU A 270 -0.64 0.58 15.08
N GLN A 271 0.63 0.75 14.67
CA GLN A 271 1.55 1.64 15.38
C GLN A 271 1.08 3.11 15.31
N LEU A 272 0.67 3.58 14.12
CA LEU A 272 0.17 4.94 13.96
C LEU A 272 -1.09 5.19 14.79
N LYS A 273 -2.04 4.25 14.82
CA LYS A 273 -3.25 4.34 15.66
C LYS A 273 -2.92 4.41 17.14
N LYS A 274 -1.96 3.62 17.60
CA LYS A 274 -1.62 3.48 19.02
C LYS A 274 -0.69 4.57 19.53
N PHE A 275 0.30 4.96 18.73
CA PHE A 275 1.41 5.80 19.17
C PHE A 275 1.54 7.11 18.38
N GLY A 276 0.78 7.28 17.29
CA GLY A 276 0.89 8.43 16.38
C GLY A 276 2.16 8.44 15.52
N LYS A 277 3.03 7.45 15.70
CA LYS A 277 4.31 7.30 15.00
C LYS A 277 4.69 5.84 14.85
N THR A 278 5.60 5.57 13.93
CA THR A 278 6.19 4.25 13.71
C THR A 278 7.53 4.12 14.43
N SER A 279 7.93 2.89 14.70
CA SER A 279 9.20 2.52 15.29
C SER A 279 9.74 1.29 14.57
N ARG A 280 10.98 1.38 14.08
CA ARG A 280 11.62 0.35 13.25
C ARG A 280 12.92 -0.14 13.86
N GLY A 281 13.16 -1.44 13.69
CA GLY A 281 14.47 -2.01 14.00
C GLY A 281 15.58 -1.37 13.15
N TRP A 282 16.74 -1.20 13.73
CA TRP A 282 17.90 -0.58 13.09
C TRP A 282 19.20 -1.31 13.47
N LEU A 283 20.03 -1.58 12.46
CA LEU A 283 21.35 -2.17 12.62
C LEU A 283 22.47 -1.13 12.55
N GLY A 284 22.32 -0.12 11.70
CA GLY A 284 23.36 0.89 11.45
C GLY A 284 24.44 0.42 10.48
N VAL A 285 24.05 -0.28 9.42
CA VAL A 285 24.92 -0.67 8.29
C VAL A 285 24.41 -0.06 6.99
N ARG A 286 25.32 0.31 6.10
CA ARG A 286 25.05 0.49 4.67
C ARG A 286 25.45 -0.75 3.94
N ILE A 287 24.62 -1.20 3.05
CA ILE A 287 24.80 -2.44 2.32
C ILE A 287 24.79 -2.21 0.83
N GLN A 288 25.37 -3.13 0.10
CA GLN A 288 25.30 -3.22 -1.36
C GLN A 288 25.05 -4.67 -1.81
N LEU A 289 24.62 -4.80 -3.06
CA LEU A 289 24.40 -6.10 -3.68
C LEU A 289 25.70 -6.88 -3.78
N VAL A 290 25.61 -8.19 -3.60
CA VAL A 290 26.69 -9.12 -3.93
C VAL A 290 26.54 -9.43 -5.42
N THR A 291 27.47 -8.93 -6.26
CA THR A 291 27.57 -9.28 -7.68
C THR A 291 28.33 -10.60 -7.85
N GLU A 292 28.36 -11.15 -9.06
CA GLU A 292 29.11 -12.36 -9.33
C GLU A 292 30.62 -12.16 -9.06
N GLU A 293 31.18 -11.01 -9.45
CA GLU A 293 32.59 -10.66 -9.22
C GLU A 293 32.90 -10.53 -7.72
N ILE A 294 31.97 -9.96 -6.94
CA ILE A 294 32.09 -9.86 -5.48
C ILE A 294 32.05 -11.26 -4.87
N ALA A 295 31.09 -12.09 -5.25
CA ALA A 295 30.96 -13.46 -4.74
C ALA A 295 32.25 -14.26 -5.00
N GLU A 296 32.78 -14.23 -6.23
CA GLU A 296 34.01 -14.87 -6.58
C GLU A 296 35.20 -14.35 -5.75
N GLY A 297 35.36 -13.02 -5.65
CA GLY A 297 36.43 -12.40 -4.87
C GLY A 297 36.40 -12.77 -3.37
N PHE A 298 35.22 -12.97 -2.80
CA PHE A 298 35.02 -13.39 -1.42
C PHE A 298 34.98 -14.92 -1.25
N GLY A 299 35.00 -15.69 -2.34
CA GLY A 299 34.95 -17.16 -2.32
C GLY A 299 33.57 -17.69 -1.90
N LEU A 300 32.48 -17.01 -2.33
CA LEU A 300 31.11 -17.47 -2.17
C LEU A 300 30.61 -18.16 -3.44
N ASP A 301 29.78 -19.19 -3.26
CA ASP A 301 29.19 -19.96 -4.37
C ASP A 301 27.91 -19.32 -4.93
N SER A 302 27.44 -18.22 -4.33
CA SER A 302 26.22 -17.54 -4.75
C SER A 302 26.28 -16.04 -4.50
N THR A 303 25.39 -15.29 -5.16
CA THR A 303 25.18 -13.84 -4.98
C THR A 303 24.20 -13.51 -3.87
N GLU A 304 23.79 -14.49 -3.05
CA GLU A 304 22.92 -14.26 -1.91
C GLU A 304 23.67 -13.53 -0.78
N GLY A 305 22.91 -12.74 -0.01
CA GLY A 305 23.45 -11.97 1.08
C GLY A 305 23.41 -10.46 0.86
N ALA A 306 23.99 -9.74 1.80
CA ALA A 306 24.15 -8.29 1.77
C ALA A 306 25.56 -7.91 2.20
N LEU A 307 26.34 -7.31 1.31
CA LEU A 307 27.69 -6.86 1.59
C LEU A 307 27.65 -5.56 2.41
N VAL A 308 28.33 -5.55 3.54
CA VAL A 308 28.46 -4.38 4.42
C VAL A 308 29.47 -3.40 3.83
N ALA A 309 28.96 -2.32 3.22
CA ALA A 309 29.78 -1.27 2.60
C ALA A 309 30.25 -0.22 3.63
N SER A 310 29.51 0.03 4.70
CA SER A 310 29.94 0.87 5.82
C SER A 310 29.08 0.62 7.06
N ILE A 311 29.60 1.06 8.20
CA ILE A 311 28.96 0.89 9.48
C ILE A 311 28.87 2.26 10.14
N GLU A 312 27.70 2.59 10.68
CA GLU A 312 27.48 3.83 11.43
C GLU A 312 28.15 3.72 12.81
N ASN A 313 28.85 4.77 13.22
CA ASN A 313 29.53 4.80 14.51
C ASN A 313 28.51 4.65 15.67
N ASN A 314 28.91 3.94 16.72
CA ASN A 314 28.04 3.68 17.88
C ASN A 314 26.71 2.99 17.55
N SER A 315 26.62 2.36 16.38
CA SER A 315 25.44 1.59 15.97
C SER A 315 25.37 0.22 16.67
N PRO A 316 24.21 -0.46 16.63
CA PRO A 316 24.09 -1.85 17.05
C PRO A 316 25.12 -2.78 16.39
N SER A 317 25.28 -2.69 15.10
CA SER A 317 26.26 -3.50 14.32
C SER A 317 27.70 -3.21 14.71
N SER A 318 28.06 -1.95 14.93
CA SER A 318 29.40 -1.53 15.40
C SER A 318 29.71 -2.18 16.75
N ARG A 319 28.78 -2.10 17.72
CA ARG A 319 28.93 -2.72 19.05
C ARG A 319 29.01 -4.24 19.02
N ALA A 320 28.34 -4.87 18.04
CA ALA A 320 28.34 -6.32 17.88
C ALA A 320 29.59 -6.84 17.12
N GLY A 321 30.43 -5.95 16.61
CA GLY A 321 31.66 -6.35 15.91
C GLY A 321 31.46 -6.70 14.45
N VAL A 322 30.40 -6.22 13.78
CA VAL A 322 30.25 -6.24 12.32
C VAL A 322 31.35 -5.36 11.71
N LYS A 323 31.92 -5.77 10.60
CA LYS A 323 33.01 -5.06 9.92
C LYS A 323 32.65 -4.75 8.46
N HIS A 324 33.30 -3.72 7.91
CA HIS A 324 33.32 -3.48 6.48
C HIS A 324 33.81 -4.74 5.75
N GLY A 325 33.16 -5.10 4.67
CA GLY A 325 33.49 -6.30 3.89
C GLY A 325 32.80 -7.59 4.39
N ASP A 326 32.07 -7.57 5.52
CA ASP A 326 31.22 -8.71 5.91
C ASP A 326 30.10 -8.89 4.89
N ILE A 327 29.72 -10.13 4.60
CA ILE A 327 28.51 -10.42 3.83
C ILE A 327 27.51 -11.08 4.79
N ILE A 328 26.37 -10.41 5.05
CA ILE A 328 25.30 -10.92 5.90
C ILE A 328 24.52 -11.94 5.10
N LEU A 329 24.62 -13.22 5.50
CA LEU A 329 23.95 -14.35 4.84
C LEU A 329 22.58 -14.63 5.46
N LYS A 330 22.49 -14.56 6.82
CA LYS A 330 21.23 -14.76 7.53
C LYS A 330 21.01 -13.71 8.60
N PHE A 331 19.75 -13.42 8.83
CA PHE A 331 19.27 -12.56 9.89
C PHE A 331 18.18 -13.29 10.67
N ASN A 332 18.43 -13.54 11.95
CA ASN A 332 17.54 -14.29 12.85
C ASN A 332 17.04 -15.61 12.21
N GLY A 333 17.98 -16.38 11.64
CA GLY A 333 17.72 -17.68 10.98
C GLY A 333 17.13 -17.60 9.58
N LYS A 334 16.74 -16.40 9.10
CA LYS A 334 16.19 -16.22 7.74
C LYS A 334 17.29 -15.89 6.74
N ASN A 335 17.36 -16.62 5.63
CA ASN A 335 18.31 -16.35 4.54
C ASN A 335 18.06 -14.97 3.92
N ILE A 336 19.13 -14.25 3.66
CA ILE A 336 19.12 -12.96 2.93
C ILE A 336 19.37 -13.26 1.45
N LYS A 337 18.29 -13.40 0.69
CA LYS A 337 18.36 -13.70 -0.75
C LYS A 337 18.94 -12.54 -1.58
N SER A 338 18.82 -11.31 -1.09
CA SER A 338 19.34 -10.12 -1.75
C SER A 338 19.46 -8.97 -0.76
N ALA A 339 20.47 -8.14 -0.92
CA ALA A 339 20.65 -6.91 -0.15
C ALA A 339 19.42 -5.98 -0.22
N ARG A 340 18.66 -5.97 -1.33
CA ARG A 340 17.45 -5.14 -1.49
C ARG A 340 16.39 -5.44 -0.44
N ASN A 341 16.22 -6.70 -0.03
CA ASN A 341 15.20 -7.09 0.93
C ASN A 341 15.64 -6.91 2.38
N PHE A 342 16.93 -6.76 2.62
CA PHE A 342 17.50 -6.75 3.97
C PHE A 342 17.02 -5.57 4.84
N PRO A 343 16.98 -4.31 4.35
CA PRO A 343 16.50 -3.18 5.17
C PRO A 343 15.08 -3.41 5.69
N ARG A 344 14.20 -3.99 4.89
CA ARG A 344 12.83 -4.31 5.27
C ARG A 344 12.79 -5.39 6.37
N ILE A 345 13.59 -6.45 6.24
CA ILE A 345 13.66 -7.53 7.25
C ILE A 345 14.09 -6.94 8.60
N VAL A 346 15.08 -6.07 8.61
CA VAL A 346 15.54 -5.38 9.82
C VAL A 346 14.45 -4.46 10.38
N ALA A 347 13.85 -3.64 9.53
CA ALA A 347 12.84 -2.66 9.93
C ALA A 347 11.57 -3.28 10.53
N THR A 348 11.17 -4.47 10.07
CA THR A 348 10.01 -5.21 10.60
C THR A 348 10.31 -6.02 11.86
N THR A 349 11.58 -6.09 12.28
CA THR A 349 11.96 -6.76 13.52
C THR A 349 11.88 -5.78 14.69
N LYS A 350 11.41 -6.27 15.83
CA LYS A 350 11.11 -5.43 17.00
C LYS A 350 12.36 -4.72 17.52
N VAL A 351 12.23 -3.45 17.85
CA VAL A 351 13.28 -2.66 18.52
C VAL A 351 13.61 -3.31 19.87
N GLY A 352 14.91 -3.42 20.18
CA GLY A 352 15.41 -4.07 21.39
C GLY A 352 15.42 -5.61 21.33
N GLU A 353 15.05 -6.20 20.18
CA GLU A 353 15.22 -7.64 19.96
C GLU A 353 16.69 -7.98 19.77
N ASN A 354 17.15 -9.06 20.42
CA ASN A 354 18.48 -9.62 20.22
C ASN A 354 18.43 -10.61 19.06
N VAL A 355 19.01 -10.25 17.92
CA VAL A 355 18.99 -11.03 16.69
C VAL A 355 20.36 -11.64 16.40
N GLN A 356 20.36 -12.84 15.86
CA GLN A 356 21.57 -13.49 15.37
C GLN A 356 21.82 -13.15 13.90
N LEU A 357 23.01 -12.67 13.59
CA LEU A 357 23.55 -12.55 12.24
C LEU A 357 24.45 -13.75 11.94
N GLU A 358 24.28 -14.38 10.80
CA GLU A 358 25.28 -15.27 10.18
C GLU A 358 25.95 -14.46 9.07
N ILE A 359 27.23 -14.22 9.24
CA ILE A 359 28.03 -13.43 8.31
C ILE A 359 29.15 -14.27 7.70
N TRP A 360 29.52 -13.95 6.48
CA TRP A 360 30.70 -14.44 5.80
C TRP A 360 31.84 -13.42 5.95
N ARG A 361 32.94 -13.83 6.56
CA ARG A 361 34.16 -13.04 6.80
C ARG A 361 35.39 -13.92 6.64
N ASP A 362 36.36 -13.50 5.88
CA ASP A 362 37.64 -14.21 5.71
C ASP A 362 37.43 -15.70 5.33
N LYS A 363 36.50 -15.95 4.40
CA LYS A 363 36.13 -17.30 3.93
C LYS A 363 35.58 -18.23 5.03
N SER A 364 35.01 -17.68 6.08
CA SER A 364 34.44 -18.41 7.21
C SER A 364 33.09 -17.84 7.62
N ILE A 365 32.21 -18.70 8.14
CA ILE A 365 30.93 -18.28 8.71
C ILE A 365 31.19 -17.85 10.16
N ILE A 366 30.71 -16.65 10.52
CA ILE A 366 30.76 -16.10 11.88
C ILE A 366 29.34 -15.78 12.33
N HIS A 367 29.03 -16.06 13.57
CA HIS A 367 27.76 -15.71 14.20
C HIS A 367 27.96 -14.55 15.17
N LEU A 368 27.16 -13.48 15.00
CA LEU A 368 27.13 -12.31 15.86
C LEU A 368 25.74 -12.11 16.42
N ASN A 369 25.65 -11.74 17.71
CA ASN A 369 24.39 -11.33 18.32
C ASN A 369 24.32 -9.81 18.36
N VAL A 370 23.23 -9.24 17.88
CA VAL A 370 23.03 -7.81 17.77
C VAL A 370 21.72 -7.40 18.44
N LEU A 371 21.81 -6.51 19.41
CA LEU A 371 20.63 -5.87 20.00
C LEU A 371 20.18 -4.73 19.09
N LEU A 372 19.02 -4.86 18.45
CA LEU A 372 18.50 -3.87 17.49
C LEU A 372 18.22 -2.53 18.17
N GLY A 373 18.64 -1.45 17.52
CA GLY A 373 18.28 -0.10 17.88
C GLY A 373 16.96 0.34 17.23
N GLU A 374 16.58 1.59 17.44
CA GLU A 374 15.44 2.25 16.81
C GLU A 374 15.93 3.22 15.75
N LEU A 375 15.43 3.05 14.52
CA LEU A 375 15.80 3.88 13.37
C LEU A 375 15.42 5.35 13.57
N GLU A 376 14.19 5.57 14.00
CA GLU A 376 13.63 6.92 14.18
C GLU A 376 14.41 7.73 15.24
N SER A 377 14.83 7.07 16.31
CA SER A 377 15.69 7.69 17.35
C SER A 377 17.07 8.06 16.83
N PHE A 378 17.63 7.27 15.91
CA PHE A 378 18.89 7.58 15.24
C PHE A 378 18.75 8.76 14.29
N GLU A 379 17.72 8.76 13.44
CA GLU A 379 17.46 9.84 12.48
C GLU A 379 17.21 11.19 13.16
N ASN A 380 16.48 11.20 14.29
CA ASN A 380 16.22 12.41 15.06
C ASN A 380 17.53 12.98 15.65
N ARG A 381 18.39 12.14 16.24
CA ARG A 381 19.71 12.60 16.73
C ARG A 381 20.56 13.21 15.62
N LYS A 382 20.56 12.59 14.44
CA LYS A 382 21.34 13.09 13.31
C LYS A 382 20.82 14.43 12.76
N LYS A 383 19.54 14.72 12.90
CA LYS A 383 18.96 16.04 12.59
C LYS A 383 19.37 17.09 13.60
N ASP A 384 19.38 16.74 14.89
CA ASP A 384 19.78 17.66 15.97
C ASP A 384 21.27 18.01 15.93
N ASP A 385 22.12 17.06 15.49
CA ASP A 385 23.57 17.24 15.33
C ASP A 385 23.95 17.95 14.01
N SER A 386 23.03 18.20 13.11
CA SER A 386 23.29 18.90 11.85
C SER A 386 23.39 20.41 12.13
N PRO A 387 24.47 21.11 11.73
CA PRO A 387 24.56 22.55 11.93
C PRO A 387 23.39 23.23 11.20
N ILE A 388 22.74 24.16 11.92
CA ILE A 388 21.69 25.02 11.39
C ILE A 388 22.28 25.73 10.16
N GLN A 389 21.83 25.39 8.97
CA GLN A 389 22.08 26.23 7.80
C GLN A 389 21.30 27.53 8.02
N ILE A 390 22.00 28.54 8.45
CA ILE A 390 21.49 29.91 8.50
C ILE A 390 21.34 30.37 7.04
N PRO A 391 20.15 30.89 6.66
CA PRO A 391 19.86 31.31 5.28
C PRO A 391 20.74 32.48 4.80
#